data_9701e8e264d54df21ad618a641c8fdf2
#
_entry.id   9701e8e264d54df21ad618a641c8fdf2
#
_cell.length_a   1.000
_cell.length_b   1.000
_cell.length_c   1.000
_cell.angle_alpha   90.00
_cell.angle_beta   90.00
_cell.angle_gamma   90.00
#
_symmetry.space_group_name_H-M   'P 1'
#
loop_
_entity.id
_entity.type
_entity.pdbx_description
1 polymer ?
#
loop_
_entity_poly.entity_id
_entity_poly.type
_entity_poly.pdbx_seq_one_letter_code
_entity_poly.pdbx_strand_id
1 'polypeptide(L)'
;STLIRKLIFNGNLKTANKYLNRNWLEQFQMLGYRISDLIDEGFNRKDLLSLEYPTEEKLKKVGVIGLFLGYYIFWDNKAQAERMIDMGFHVNPDGPCEGGYWNFENLDCKWIGGLHDYMKFLKYGYGRATDQLCNEIRLGRMDRDKALRLAKKLEGTPPKKFLQDYLQFIRCTEKEYEDNLDRFTNKKIFVTDKNGSLVRDENGDVIKVDYGY
;
A
#
# COMPACT_ATOMS: atom_id res chain seq x y z
N SER A 1 -5.38 -8.61 -29.42
CA SER A 1 -6.63 -7.96 -29.88
C SER A 1 -7.82 -8.92 -29.92
N THR A 2 -7.65 -10.20 -30.29
CA THR A 2 -8.73 -11.21 -30.41
C THR A 2 -9.28 -11.63 -29.04
N LEU A 3 -8.45 -11.71 -28.02
CA LEU A 3 -8.86 -12.06 -26.65
C LEU A 3 -9.72 -10.95 -26.03
N ILE A 4 -9.32 -9.70 -26.20
CA ILE A 4 -10.06 -8.53 -25.73
C ILE A 4 -11.45 -8.46 -26.39
N ARG A 5 -11.53 -8.69 -27.72
CA ARG A 5 -12.82 -8.77 -28.42
C ARG A 5 -13.70 -9.91 -27.91
N LYS A 6 -13.16 -11.11 -27.68
CA LYS A 6 -13.92 -12.23 -27.09
C LYS A 6 -14.45 -11.93 -25.70
N LEU A 7 -13.68 -11.29 -24.85
CA LEU A 7 -14.09 -10.94 -23.49
C LEU A 7 -15.17 -9.83 -23.48
N ILE A 8 -15.05 -8.86 -24.37
CA ILE A 8 -16.05 -7.78 -24.51
C ILE A 8 -17.37 -8.30 -25.07
N PHE A 9 -17.32 -9.15 -26.13
CA PHE A 9 -18.52 -9.64 -26.82
C PHE A 9 -19.20 -10.85 -26.16
N ASN A 10 -18.52 -11.60 -25.28
CA ASN A 10 -19.13 -12.77 -24.59
C ASN A 10 -19.90 -12.43 -23.33
N GLY A 11 -20.31 -11.19 -23.12
CA GLY A 11 -21.15 -10.81 -21.97
C GLY A 11 -20.44 -10.66 -20.63
N ASN A 12 -19.12 -10.85 -20.58
CA ASN A 12 -18.31 -10.71 -19.37
C ASN A 12 -18.12 -9.25 -18.91
N LEU A 13 -18.57 -8.27 -19.69
CA LEU A 13 -18.75 -6.88 -19.23
C LEU A 13 -19.61 -6.78 -17.96
N LYS A 14 -20.59 -7.67 -17.77
CA LYS A 14 -21.38 -7.74 -16.54
C LYS A 14 -20.53 -8.14 -15.33
N THR A 15 -19.49 -8.94 -15.54
CA THR A 15 -18.57 -9.35 -14.48
C THR A 15 -17.56 -8.23 -14.16
N ALA A 16 -17.04 -7.56 -15.18
CA ALA A 16 -16.17 -6.37 -14.98
C ALA A 16 -16.96 -5.23 -14.31
N ASN A 17 -18.19 -4.95 -14.72
CA ASN A 17 -19.09 -4.00 -14.07
C ASN A 17 -19.43 -4.40 -12.62
N LYS A 18 -19.41 -5.68 -12.27
CA LYS A 18 -19.64 -6.16 -10.90
C LYS A 18 -18.52 -5.78 -9.94
N TYR A 19 -17.28 -5.64 -10.42
CA TYR A 19 -16.14 -5.19 -9.63
C TYR A 19 -16.00 -3.67 -9.59
N LEU A 20 -16.53 -2.96 -10.56
CA LEU A 20 -16.72 -1.50 -10.54
C LEU A 20 -18.10 -1.12 -10.00
N ASN A 21 -18.61 -1.93 -9.06
CA ASN A 21 -19.92 -1.68 -8.48
C ASN A 21 -19.93 -0.32 -7.77
N ARG A 22 -20.66 0.63 -8.34
CA ARG A 22 -20.79 2.01 -7.90
C ARG A 22 -21.35 2.16 -6.51
N ASN A 23 -22.21 1.25 -6.07
CA ASN A 23 -22.78 1.31 -4.72
C ASN A 23 -21.67 1.34 -3.66
N TRP A 24 -20.52 0.75 -3.96
CA TRP A 24 -19.36 0.82 -3.08
C TRP A 24 -18.71 2.21 -3.10
N LEU A 25 -18.57 2.84 -4.27
CA LEU A 25 -17.98 4.18 -4.40
C LEU A 25 -18.92 5.27 -3.86
N GLU A 26 -20.23 5.11 -4.04
CA GLU A 26 -21.23 6.01 -3.48
C GLU A 26 -21.34 5.91 -1.95
N GLN A 27 -20.96 4.76 -1.39
CA GLN A 27 -20.92 4.51 0.06
C GLN A 27 -19.54 4.80 0.67
N PHE A 28 -18.57 5.18 -0.15
CA PHE A 28 -17.22 5.47 0.33
C PHE A 28 -17.24 6.64 1.31
N GLN A 29 -16.69 6.40 2.49
CA GLN A 29 -16.57 7.39 3.56
C GLN A 29 -15.10 7.71 3.79
N MET A 30 -14.75 8.98 3.84
CA MET A 30 -13.45 9.46 4.28
C MET A 30 -13.53 9.85 5.75
N LEU A 31 -12.79 9.15 6.61
CA LEU A 31 -12.81 9.39 8.07
C LEU A 31 -14.23 9.35 8.68
N GLY A 32 -15.13 8.58 8.09
CA GLY A 32 -16.53 8.48 8.52
C GLY A 32 -17.49 9.48 7.86
N TYR A 33 -16.99 10.42 7.04
CA TYR A 33 -17.79 11.41 6.34
C TYR A 33 -18.03 11.03 4.88
N ARG A 34 -19.27 11.25 4.41
CA ARG A 34 -19.59 11.25 2.97
C ARG A 34 -19.41 12.65 2.41
N ILE A 35 -19.33 12.77 1.11
CA ILE A 35 -19.28 14.09 0.45
C ILE A 35 -20.51 14.93 0.77
N SER A 36 -21.70 14.30 0.84
CA SER A 36 -22.94 14.95 1.29
C SER A 36 -22.77 15.60 2.65
N ASP A 37 -22.22 14.88 3.61
CA ASP A 37 -22.06 15.33 4.99
C ASP A 37 -21.12 16.56 5.04
N LEU A 38 -20.06 16.58 4.23
CA LEU A 38 -19.15 17.73 4.12
C LEU A 38 -19.83 18.95 3.50
N ILE A 39 -20.74 18.76 2.55
CA ILE A 39 -21.54 19.86 1.97
C ILE A 39 -22.48 20.43 3.01
N ASP A 40 -23.12 19.58 3.81
CA ASP A 40 -24.03 19.99 4.90
C ASP A 40 -23.29 20.75 6.01
N GLU A 41 -22.00 20.43 6.23
CA GLU A 41 -21.08 21.17 7.12
C GLU A 41 -20.55 22.48 6.51
N GLY A 42 -20.98 22.84 5.31
CA GLY A 42 -20.69 24.13 4.67
C GLY A 42 -19.50 24.14 3.73
N PHE A 43 -18.92 22.98 3.39
CA PHE A 43 -17.88 22.91 2.35
C PHE A 43 -18.49 23.18 0.97
N ASN A 44 -17.76 23.94 0.14
CA ASN A 44 -18.21 24.19 -1.22
C ASN A 44 -18.09 22.92 -2.07
N ARG A 45 -19.19 22.49 -2.70
CA ARG A 45 -19.21 21.32 -3.57
C ARG A 45 -18.14 21.37 -4.67
N LYS A 46 -17.80 22.56 -5.16
CA LYS A 46 -16.78 22.75 -6.20
C LYS A 46 -15.40 22.30 -5.73
N ASP A 47 -15.09 22.48 -4.45
CA ASP A 47 -13.82 22.08 -3.85
C ASP A 47 -13.77 20.56 -3.58
N LEU A 48 -14.93 19.92 -3.53
CA LEU A 48 -15.09 18.48 -3.31
C LEU A 48 -15.22 17.67 -4.61
N LEU A 49 -15.20 18.31 -5.79
CA LEU A 49 -15.40 17.62 -7.08
C LEU A 49 -14.39 16.51 -7.35
N SER A 50 -13.15 16.67 -6.88
CA SER A 50 -12.10 15.63 -7.02
C SER A 50 -12.39 14.38 -6.18
N LEU A 51 -13.25 14.48 -5.18
CA LEU A 51 -13.65 13.40 -4.28
C LEU A 51 -15.00 12.79 -4.70
N GLU A 52 -15.74 13.48 -5.59
CA GLU A 52 -17.05 13.03 -6.05
C GLU A 52 -16.91 12.10 -7.27
N TYR A 53 -17.41 10.87 -7.14
CA TYR A 53 -17.46 9.97 -8.28
C TYR A 53 -18.63 10.36 -9.21
N PRO A 54 -18.43 10.46 -10.54
CA PRO A 54 -19.48 10.86 -11.46
C PRO A 54 -20.66 9.89 -11.45
N THR A 55 -21.88 10.38 -11.60
CA THR A 55 -23.07 9.52 -11.71
C THR A 55 -23.05 8.65 -12.97
N GLU A 56 -23.76 7.52 -12.96
CA GLU A 56 -23.83 6.60 -14.10
C GLU A 56 -24.36 7.26 -15.38
N GLU A 57 -25.27 8.15 -15.21
CA GLU A 57 -25.82 8.93 -16.33
C GLU A 57 -24.75 9.84 -16.95
N LYS A 58 -23.96 10.51 -16.13
CA LYS A 58 -22.83 11.34 -16.60
C LYS A 58 -21.79 10.50 -17.33
N LEU A 59 -21.42 9.32 -16.79
CA LEU A 59 -20.46 8.43 -17.44
C LEU A 59 -21.01 7.86 -18.76
N LYS A 60 -22.28 7.44 -18.79
CA LYS A 60 -22.95 6.99 -20.03
C LYS A 60 -23.01 8.09 -21.08
N LYS A 61 -23.32 9.34 -20.67
CA LYS A 61 -23.38 10.50 -21.58
C LYS A 61 -22.02 10.79 -22.21
N VAL A 62 -20.94 10.64 -21.46
CA VAL A 62 -19.56 10.86 -21.95
C VAL A 62 -18.99 9.64 -22.66
N GLY A 63 -19.62 8.44 -22.50
CA GLY A 63 -19.16 7.20 -23.11
C GLY A 63 -17.92 6.59 -22.43
N VAL A 64 -17.64 6.96 -21.17
CA VAL A 64 -16.48 6.43 -20.42
C VAL A 64 -16.82 5.06 -19.84
N ILE A 65 -15.93 4.10 -20.07
CA ILE A 65 -16.00 2.75 -19.50
C ILE A 65 -14.72 2.52 -18.69
N GLY A 66 -14.87 2.22 -17.40
CA GLY A 66 -13.76 1.82 -16.53
C GLY A 66 -13.47 0.32 -16.69
N LEU A 67 -12.22 -0.03 -16.98
CA LEU A 67 -11.77 -1.40 -17.11
C LEU A 67 -10.58 -1.66 -16.18
N PHE A 68 -10.57 -2.82 -15.53
CA PHE A 68 -9.38 -3.28 -14.80
C PHE A 68 -8.40 -3.93 -15.79
N LEU A 69 -7.27 -3.27 -16.03
CA LEU A 69 -6.26 -3.74 -16.97
C LEU A 69 -5.77 -5.17 -16.67
N GLY A 70 -5.65 -5.52 -15.39
CA GLY A 70 -5.23 -6.85 -14.94
C GLY A 70 -6.13 -8.01 -15.38
N TYR A 71 -7.34 -7.75 -15.87
CA TYR A 71 -8.19 -8.77 -16.52
C TYR A 71 -7.72 -9.15 -17.93
N TYR A 72 -7.00 -8.27 -18.58
CA TYR A 72 -6.63 -8.39 -19.97
C TYR A 72 -5.14 -8.65 -20.17
N ILE A 73 -4.33 -8.12 -19.25
CA ILE A 73 -2.87 -8.21 -19.28
C ILE A 73 -2.41 -8.74 -17.92
N PHE A 74 -1.51 -9.72 -17.96
CA PHE A 74 -0.90 -10.23 -16.77
C PHE A 74 -0.10 -9.12 -16.05
N TRP A 75 -0.38 -8.91 -14.78
CA TRP A 75 0.24 -7.87 -13.99
C TRP A 75 1.55 -8.37 -13.36
N ASP A 76 2.67 -7.79 -13.77
CA ASP A 76 4.00 -8.06 -13.22
C ASP A 76 4.75 -6.74 -13.00
N ASN A 77 4.82 -6.30 -11.76
CA ASN A 77 5.43 -5.02 -11.38
C ASN A 77 6.89 -4.92 -11.84
N LYS A 78 7.66 -6.01 -11.67
CA LYS A 78 9.08 -6.02 -12.03
C LYS A 78 9.29 -5.95 -13.54
N ALA A 79 8.57 -6.77 -14.29
CA ALA A 79 8.65 -6.74 -15.76
C ALA A 79 8.20 -5.38 -16.33
N GLN A 80 7.23 -4.73 -15.70
CA GLN A 80 6.82 -3.37 -16.07
C GLN A 80 7.91 -2.36 -15.78
N ALA A 81 8.50 -2.39 -14.57
CA ALA A 81 9.59 -1.50 -14.20
C ALA A 81 10.79 -1.64 -15.15
N GLU A 82 11.23 -2.87 -15.45
CA GLU A 82 12.31 -3.16 -16.38
C GLU A 82 12.04 -2.56 -17.76
N ARG A 83 10.83 -2.76 -18.29
CA ARG A 83 10.42 -2.16 -19.58
C ARG A 83 10.38 -0.63 -19.54
N MET A 84 9.95 -0.04 -18.43
CA MET A 84 9.85 1.42 -18.29
C MET A 84 11.22 2.09 -18.12
N ILE A 85 12.21 1.40 -17.56
CA ILE A 85 13.59 1.87 -17.47
C ILE A 85 14.13 2.19 -18.86
N ASP A 86 13.91 1.31 -19.83
CA ASP A 86 14.32 1.52 -21.24
C ASP A 86 13.60 2.73 -21.88
N MET A 87 12.48 3.15 -21.30
CA MET A 87 11.69 4.33 -21.75
C MET A 87 11.97 5.59 -20.92
N GLY A 88 12.97 5.56 -20.02
CA GLY A 88 13.36 6.71 -19.21
C GLY A 88 12.82 6.74 -17.78
N PHE A 89 12.23 5.65 -17.28
CA PHE A 89 11.86 5.55 -15.87
C PHE A 89 13.12 5.39 -15.01
N HIS A 90 13.22 6.19 -13.96
CA HIS A 90 14.33 6.16 -13.03
C HIS A 90 13.93 5.43 -11.74
N VAL A 91 14.71 4.43 -11.36
CA VAL A 91 14.58 3.75 -10.08
C VAL A 91 15.34 4.52 -8.99
N ASN A 92 15.10 4.17 -7.72
CA ASN A 92 15.85 4.76 -6.62
C ASN A 92 17.33 4.34 -6.72
N PRO A 93 18.28 5.30 -6.96
CA PRO A 93 19.70 4.99 -7.13
C PRO A 93 20.36 4.47 -5.84
N ASP A 94 19.79 4.80 -4.68
CA ASP A 94 20.29 4.36 -3.38
C ASP A 94 19.84 2.94 -3.00
N GLY A 95 19.12 2.26 -3.90
CA GLY A 95 18.55 0.93 -3.65
C GLY A 95 17.15 0.97 -3.03
N PRO A 96 16.66 -0.15 -2.49
CA PRO A 96 15.37 -0.23 -1.80
C PRO A 96 15.32 0.69 -0.57
N CYS A 97 14.12 1.19 -0.25
CA CYS A 97 13.89 1.84 1.05
C CYS A 97 14.00 0.81 2.20
N GLU A 98 14.17 1.31 3.42
CA GLU A 98 14.19 0.44 4.61
C GLU A 98 12.95 -0.46 4.63
N GLY A 99 13.14 -1.75 4.89
CA GLY A 99 12.06 -2.74 4.88
C GLY A 99 11.57 -3.15 3.49
N GLY A 100 12.17 -2.66 2.40
CA GLY A 100 11.85 -3.01 1.02
C GLY A 100 12.83 -3.99 0.38
N TYR A 101 12.39 -4.61 -0.72
CA TYR A 101 13.21 -5.51 -1.55
C TYR A 101 13.45 -4.94 -2.95
N TRP A 102 12.47 -4.23 -3.53
CA TRP A 102 12.56 -3.56 -4.82
C TRP A 102 12.87 -2.07 -4.66
N ASN A 103 13.60 -1.50 -5.62
CA ASN A 103 14.01 -0.10 -5.63
C ASN A 103 13.20 0.79 -6.58
N PHE A 104 12.06 0.32 -7.08
CA PHE A 104 11.24 1.00 -8.09
C PHE A 104 9.80 1.31 -7.63
N GLU A 105 9.45 1.00 -6.39
CA GLU A 105 8.14 1.32 -5.83
C GLU A 105 8.18 2.56 -4.94
N ASN A 106 7.05 3.30 -4.89
CA ASN A 106 6.84 4.46 -4.01
C ASN A 106 7.88 5.59 -4.22
N LEU A 107 8.25 5.88 -5.46
CA LEU A 107 9.27 6.87 -5.79
C LEU A 107 8.76 8.32 -5.78
N ASP A 108 7.45 8.52 -5.75
CA ASP A 108 6.76 9.81 -5.74
C ASP A 108 6.79 10.51 -4.36
N CYS A 109 7.08 9.78 -3.30
CA CYS A 109 7.17 10.34 -1.96
C CYS A 109 8.29 9.66 -1.15
N LYS A 110 9.32 10.42 -0.80
CA LYS A 110 10.48 9.94 -0.03
C LYS A 110 10.13 9.38 1.35
N TRP A 111 8.97 9.73 1.91
CA TRP A 111 8.54 9.28 3.24
C TRP A 111 7.68 8.01 3.22
N ILE A 112 7.02 7.69 2.09
CA ILE A 112 6.16 6.48 2.02
C ILE A 112 6.99 5.22 2.19
N GLY A 113 8.09 5.09 1.45
CA GLY A 113 9.04 4.01 1.68
C GLY A 113 9.66 4.15 3.07
N GLY A 114 9.75 3.09 3.81
CA GLY A 114 10.27 3.09 5.18
C GLY A 114 9.21 3.48 6.22
N LEU A 115 8.80 4.73 6.32
CA LEU A 115 7.89 5.21 7.38
C LEU A 115 6.52 4.53 7.35
N HIS A 116 5.81 4.60 6.23
CA HIS A 116 4.51 3.96 6.08
C HIS A 116 4.63 2.43 6.16
N ASP A 117 5.64 1.86 5.52
CA ASP A 117 5.82 0.41 5.47
C ASP A 117 6.26 -0.16 6.82
N TYR A 118 7.04 0.59 7.61
CA TYR A 118 7.33 0.23 9.00
C TYR A 118 6.08 0.25 9.87
N MET A 119 5.23 1.28 9.75
CA MET A 119 3.95 1.32 10.46
C MET A 119 3.02 0.17 10.04
N LYS A 120 3.02 -0.21 8.77
CA LYS A 120 2.32 -1.41 8.27
C LYS A 120 2.83 -2.67 8.97
N PHE A 121 4.16 -2.84 9.09
CA PHE A 121 4.76 -3.96 9.80
C PHE A 121 4.31 -4.03 11.25
N LEU A 122 4.33 -2.90 11.98
CA LEU A 122 3.89 -2.83 13.38
C LEU A 122 2.41 -3.18 13.56
N LYS A 123 1.56 -2.82 12.59
CA LYS A 123 0.11 -3.08 12.66
C LYS A 123 -0.28 -4.49 12.25
N TYR A 124 0.38 -5.06 11.25
CA TYR A 124 -0.03 -6.31 10.62
C TYR A 124 1.00 -7.44 10.76
N GLY A 125 2.20 -7.18 11.28
CA GLY A 125 3.26 -8.15 11.44
C GLY A 125 4.02 -8.50 10.17
N TYR A 126 3.75 -7.82 9.05
CA TYR A 126 4.48 -7.94 7.80
C TYR A 126 4.53 -6.60 7.07
N GLY A 127 5.59 -6.36 6.32
CA GLY A 127 5.83 -5.11 5.63
C GLY A 127 5.94 -5.25 4.12
N ARG A 128 6.64 -4.32 3.50
CA ARG A 128 6.80 -4.23 2.04
C ARG A 128 7.58 -5.39 1.47
N ALA A 129 8.66 -5.81 2.13
CA ALA A 129 9.48 -6.92 1.64
C ALA A 129 8.68 -8.20 1.46
N THR A 130 7.81 -8.54 2.40
CA THR A 130 6.93 -9.72 2.28
C THR A 130 6.02 -9.66 1.06
N ASP A 131 5.39 -8.51 0.78
CA ASP A 131 4.54 -8.35 -0.41
C ASP A 131 5.34 -8.58 -1.70
N GLN A 132 6.51 -7.97 -1.80
CA GLN A 132 7.39 -8.05 -2.96
C GLN A 132 7.94 -9.46 -3.16
N LEU A 133 8.43 -10.09 -2.11
CA LEU A 133 8.96 -11.46 -2.15
C LEU A 133 7.87 -12.50 -2.45
N CYS A 134 6.64 -12.30 -1.97
CA CYS A 134 5.49 -13.11 -2.35
C CYS A 134 5.19 -13.01 -3.86
N ASN A 135 5.38 -11.85 -4.47
CA ASN A 135 5.28 -11.71 -5.92
C ASN A 135 6.38 -12.50 -6.63
N GLU A 136 7.63 -12.42 -6.18
CA GLU A 136 8.73 -13.20 -6.75
C GLU A 136 8.49 -14.71 -6.70
N ILE A 137 7.91 -15.23 -5.59
CA ILE A 137 7.52 -16.64 -5.45
C ILE A 137 6.41 -16.99 -6.44
N ARG A 138 5.32 -16.21 -6.47
CA ARG A 138 4.17 -16.48 -7.35
C ARG A 138 4.54 -16.47 -8.82
N LEU A 139 5.53 -15.68 -9.20
CA LEU A 139 6.02 -15.57 -10.56
C LEU A 139 7.17 -16.55 -10.87
N GLY A 140 7.49 -17.46 -9.95
CA GLY A 140 8.50 -18.50 -10.16
C GLY A 140 9.95 -17.97 -10.22
N ARG A 141 10.21 -16.72 -9.79
CA ARG A 141 11.54 -16.10 -9.84
C ARG A 141 12.36 -16.36 -8.57
N MET A 142 11.72 -16.83 -7.51
CA MET A 142 12.38 -17.11 -6.23
C MET A 142 11.71 -18.29 -5.53
N ASP A 143 12.51 -19.16 -4.91
CA ASP A 143 12.00 -20.19 -4.00
C ASP A 143 11.58 -19.61 -2.66
N ARG A 144 10.67 -20.32 -1.97
CA ARG A 144 10.10 -19.88 -0.70
C ARG A 144 11.14 -19.72 0.40
N ASP A 145 12.12 -20.61 0.47
CA ASP A 145 13.11 -20.60 1.56
C ASP A 145 14.05 -19.39 1.44
N LYS A 146 14.47 -19.06 0.21
CA LYS A 146 15.22 -17.84 -0.06
C LYS A 146 14.41 -16.59 0.27
N ALA A 147 13.15 -16.55 -0.15
CA ALA A 147 12.27 -15.43 0.15
C ALA A 147 12.07 -15.25 1.67
N LEU A 148 11.89 -16.34 2.42
CA LEU A 148 11.74 -16.30 3.88
C LEU A 148 12.98 -15.76 4.58
N ARG A 149 14.18 -16.18 4.15
CA ARG A 149 15.44 -15.62 4.68
C ARG A 149 15.57 -14.11 4.42
N LEU A 150 15.18 -13.67 3.22
CA LEU A 150 15.18 -12.24 2.87
C LEU A 150 14.14 -11.46 3.66
N ALA A 151 12.92 -11.99 3.80
CA ALA A 151 11.88 -11.37 4.61
C ALA A 151 12.35 -11.18 6.07
N LYS A 152 12.91 -12.22 6.69
CA LYS A 152 13.44 -12.11 8.06
C LYS A 152 14.56 -11.06 8.19
N LYS A 153 15.31 -10.80 7.15
CA LYS A 153 16.39 -9.80 7.15
C LYS A 153 15.89 -8.37 6.94
N LEU A 154 14.83 -8.20 6.14
CA LEU A 154 14.37 -6.89 5.68
C LEU A 154 13.19 -6.36 6.49
N GLU A 155 12.29 -7.25 6.93
CA GLU A 155 11.09 -6.87 7.66
C GLU A 155 11.43 -6.23 9.01
N GLY A 156 10.66 -5.20 9.35
CA GLY A 156 10.78 -4.52 10.63
C GLY A 156 11.99 -3.59 10.75
N THR A 157 12.71 -3.33 9.65
CA THR A 157 13.79 -2.33 9.66
C THR A 157 13.20 -0.94 9.92
N PRO A 158 13.56 -0.27 11.04
CA PRO A 158 13.05 1.06 11.33
C PRO A 158 13.52 2.09 10.31
N PRO A 159 12.68 3.04 9.92
CA PRO A 159 13.04 4.09 8.98
C PRO A 159 14.00 5.10 9.64
N LYS A 160 15.23 5.20 9.15
CA LYS A 160 16.23 6.14 9.67
C LYS A 160 16.55 7.26 8.71
N LYS A 161 16.58 6.96 7.40
CA LYS A 161 17.09 7.88 6.37
C LYS A 161 16.33 9.20 6.31
N PHE A 162 15.01 9.17 6.39
CA PHE A 162 14.17 10.36 6.25
C PHE A 162 13.35 10.68 7.51
N LEU A 163 13.62 10.02 8.64
CA LEU A 163 12.84 10.19 9.85
C LEU A 163 12.86 11.63 10.36
N GLN A 164 14.04 12.22 10.52
CA GLN A 164 14.18 13.59 11.07
C GLN A 164 13.52 14.64 10.17
N ASP A 165 13.67 14.50 8.86
CA ASP A 165 13.02 15.37 7.88
C ASP A 165 11.49 15.27 7.95
N TYR A 166 10.98 14.04 8.12
CA TYR A 166 9.55 13.80 8.32
C TYR A 166 9.02 14.38 9.62
N LEU A 167 9.73 14.17 10.74
CA LEU A 167 9.34 14.71 12.04
C LEU A 167 9.29 16.25 12.03
N GLN A 168 10.25 16.88 11.38
CA GLN A 168 10.25 18.33 11.19
C GLN A 168 9.04 18.78 10.36
N PHE A 169 8.72 18.07 9.28
CA PHE A 169 7.57 18.39 8.43
C PHE A 169 6.23 18.32 9.17
N ILE A 170 6.01 17.27 9.97
CA ILE A 170 4.78 17.10 10.75
C ILE A 170 4.81 17.82 12.10
N ARG A 171 5.92 18.50 12.43
CA ARG A 171 6.14 19.19 13.71
C ARG A 171 5.94 18.29 14.92
N CYS A 172 6.49 17.09 14.88
CA CYS A 172 6.40 16.07 15.90
C CYS A 172 7.79 15.79 16.49
N THR A 173 7.88 15.61 17.79
CA THR A 173 9.12 15.16 18.44
C THR A 173 9.33 13.67 18.22
N GLU A 174 10.56 13.21 18.33
CA GLU A 174 10.89 11.78 18.22
C GLU A 174 10.15 10.95 19.28
N LYS A 175 10.06 11.47 20.52
CA LYS A 175 9.29 10.83 21.57
C LYS A 175 7.81 10.68 21.26
N GLU A 176 7.16 11.72 20.75
CA GLU A 176 5.76 11.65 20.34
C GLU A 176 5.55 10.66 19.19
N TYR A 177 6.49 10.58 18.26
CA TYR A 177 6.49 9.61 17.18
C TYR A 177 6.58 8.17 17.74
N GLU A 178 7.53 7.88 18.61
CA GLU A 178 7.69 6.57 19.26
C GLU A 178 6.45 6.18 20.09
N ASP A 179 5.93 7.09 20.90
CA ASP A 179 4.72 6.87 21.69
C ASP A 179 3.51 6.52 20.79
N ASN A 180 3.41 7.15 19.62
CA ASN A 180 2.38 6.84 18.64
C ASN A 180 2.63 5.49 17.96
N LEU A 181 3.85 5.14 17.59
CA LEU A 181 4.17 3.81 17.05
C LEU A 181 3.76 2.71 18.03
N ASP A 182 4.13 2.86 19.32
CA ASP A 182 3.78 1.90 20.37
C ASP A 182 2.26 1.78 20.58
N ARG A 183 1.55 2.90 20.48
CA ARG A 183 0.08 2.93 20.54
C ARG A 183 -0.59 2.17 19.40
N PHE A 184 -0.06 2.27 18.18
CA PHE A 184 -0.62 1.62 16.99
C PHE A 184 -0.08 0.23 16.74
N THR A 185 0.97 -0.21 17.43
CA THR A 185 1.52 -1.55 17.31
C THR A 185 0.52 -2.61 17.78
N ASN A 186 0.36 -3.65 17.01
CA ASN A 186 -0.58 -4.72 17.31
C ASN A 186 -0.03 -5.65 18.40
N LYS A 187 -0.46 -5.44 19.62
CA LYS A 187 -0.03 -6.20 20.81
C LYS A 187 -0.43 -7.68 20.81
N LYS A 188 -1.19 -8.15 19.83
CA LYS A 188 -1.44 -9.59 19.61
C LYS A 188 -0.35 -10.25 18.77
N ILE A 189 0.39 -9.47 18.00
CA ILE A 189 1.45 -9.94 17.10
C ILE A 189 2.82 -9.75 17.72
N PHE A 190 2.99 -8.71 18.54
CA PHE A 190 4.25 -8.39 19.17
C PHE A 190 4.21 -8.68 20.68
N VAL A 191 5.37 -9.08 21.22
CA VAL A 191 5.51 -9.46 22.63
C VAL A 191 5.31 -8.25 23.54
N THR A 192 4.51 -8.45 24.59
CA THR A 192 4.31 -7.44 25.64
C THR A 192 4.74 -7.97 27.00
N ASP A 193 5.16 -7.08 27.87
CA ASP A 193 5.43 -7.37 29.29
C ASP A 193 4.11 -7.51 30.10
N LYS A 194 4.27 -7.70 31.42
CA LYS A 194 3.14 -7.84 32.36
C LYS A 194 2.24 -6.59 32.43
N ASN A 195 2.78 -5.43 32.05
CA ASN A 195 2.09 -4.14 32.08
C ASN A 195 1.45 -3.79 30.71
N GLY A 196 1.63 -4.65 29.68
CA GLY A 196 1.16 -4.43 28.34
C GLY A 196 2.05 -3.50 27.50
N SER A 197 3.28 -3.22 27.95
CA SER A 197 4.29 -2.49 27.19
C SER A 197 5.02 -3.42 26.22
N LEU A 198 5.41 -2.90 25.06
CA LEU A 198 6.13 -3.67 24.04
C LEU A 198 7.53 -4.06 24.53
N VAL A 199 7.86 -5.32 24.35
CA VAL A 199 9.22 -5.83 24.60
C VAL A 199 10.07 -5.57 23.36
N ARG A 200 11.29 -5.06 23.59
CA ARG A 200 12.25 -4.75 22.54
C ARG A 200 13.51 -5.58 22.73
N ASP A 201 14.19 -5.88 21.62
CA ASP A 201 15.50 -6.54 21.63
C ASP A 201 16.63 -5.56 22.00
N GLU A 202 17.86 -6.05 21.94
CA GLU A 202 19.08 -5.27 22.22
C GLU A 202 19.31 -4.08 21.26
N ASN A 203 18.68 -4.11 20.08
CA ASN A 203 18.75 -3.03 19.10
C ASN A 203 17.60 -2.01 19.25
N GLY A 204 16.65 -2.26 20.18
CA GLY A 204 15.46 -1.46 20.39
C GLY A 204 14.28 -1.83 19.46
N ASP A 205 14.39 -2.91 18.71
CA ASP A 205 13.35 -3.36 17.79
C ASP A 205 12.30 -4.21 18.51
N VAL A 206 11.03 -4.08 18.09
CA VAL A 206 9.91 -4.83 18.68
C VAL A 206 10.00 -6.32 18.31
N ILE A 207 9.79 -7.19 19.28
CA ILE A 207 9.88 -8.65 19.13
C ILE A 207 8.53 -9.20 18.72
N LYS A 208 8.46 -9.94 17.60
CA LYS A 208 7.25 -10.67 17.21
C LYS A 208 7.05 -11.90 18.09
N VAL A 209 5.76 -12.20 18.36
CA VAL A 209 5.39 -13.46 18.98
C VAL A 209 5.76 -14.61 18.02
N ASP A 210 6.49 -15.58 18.53
CA ASP A 210 6.77 -16.81 17.78
C ASP A 210 5.58 -17.76 17.90
N TYR A 211 4.90 -18.00 16.78
CA TYR A 211 3.79 -18.94 16.71
C TYR A 211 4.24 -20.38 16.32
N GLY A 212 5.55 -20.60 16.18
CA GLY A 212 6.11 -21.93 15.89
C GLY A 212 5.86 -22.44 14.48
N TYR A 213 5.74 -21.55 13.47
CA TYR A 213 5.58 -21.92 12.07
C TYR A 213 6.90 -21.83 11.28
#